data_3d2564f2a4d159bac042e9f5a0a67ba1
#
_entry.id   3d2564f2a4d159bac042e9f5a0a67ba1
#
_cell.length_a   1.000
_cell.length_b   1.000
_cell.length_c   1.000
_cell.angle_alpha   90.00
_cell.angle_beta   90.00
_cell.angle_gamma   90.00
#
_symmetry.space_group_name_H-M   'P 1'
#
loop_
_entity.id
_entity.type
_entity.pdbx_description
1 polymer ?
#
loop_
_entity_poly.entity_id
_entity_poly.type
_entity_poly.pdbx_seq_one_letter_code
_entity_poly.pdbx_strand_id
1 'polypeptide(L)'
;MVPLYPQFAMATTETILVLAEQLREKHFPHMEFTSLPAFYNHPDYIRVLGNSIQEALQGKKWEHILFSYHGVPNRHIRKSDITQSHCKMDGKCCFTDSPAHTYCYRHQCEMTTIKVAEYLELKEGSYSTSFQSRVSILGSWLKP
;
A
#
# COMPACT_ATOMS: atom_id res chain seq x y z
N MET A 1 -2.66 -12.99 -13.80
CA MET A 1 -2.47 -11.53 -13.94
C MET A 1 -1.52 -11.05 -12.84
N VAL A 2 -0.65 -10.09 -13.16
CA VAL A 2 0.31 -9.51 -12.20
C VAL A 2 0.03 -8.01 -12.08
N PRO A 3 -0.77 -7.57 -11.10
CA PRO A 3 -0.94 -6.15 -10.81
C PRO A 3 0.38 -5.60 -10.24
N LEU A 4 0.95 -4.58 -10.86
CA LEU A 4 2.21 -3.97 -10.39
C LEU A 4 1.97 -2.92 -9.28
N TYR A 5 0.96 -3.14 -8.45
CA TYR A 5 0.66 -2.34 -7.27
C TYR A 5 1.05 -3.13 -6.03
N PRO A 6 2.12 -2.77 -5.33
CA PRO A 6 2.57 -3.52 -4.15
C PRO A 6 1.52 -3.57 -3.04
N GLN A 7 0.81 -2.45 -2.84
CA GLN A 7 -0.26 -2.32 -1.87
C GLN A 7 -1.63 -2.52 -2.52
N PHE A 8 -2.54 -3.17 -1.81
CA PHE A 8 -3.93 -3.28 -2.23
C PHE A 8 -4.66 -1.93 -2.13
N ALA A 9 -5.36 -1.54 -3.19
CA ALA A 9 -6.31 -0.43 -3.15
C ALA A 9 -7.56 -0.76 -3.96
N MET A 10 -8.73 -0.40 -3.44
CA MET A 10 -10.02 -0.61 -4.13
C MET A 10 -10.05 0.03 -5.50
N ALA A 11 -9.50 1.27 -5.62
CA ALA A 11 -9.53 2.04 -6.86
C ALA A 11 -8.59 1.51 -7.95
N THR A 12 -7.67 0.61 -7.62
CA THR A 12 -6.70 0.02 -8.55
C THR A 12 -6.83 -1.49 -8.58
N THR A 13 -6.29 -2.18 -7.60
CA THR A 13 -6.19 -3.64 -7.56
C THR A 13 -7.56 -4.30 -7.66
N GLU A 14 -8.52 -3.92 -6.81
CA GLU A 14 -9.85 -4.53 -6.81
C GLU A 14 -10.60 -4.26 -8.11
N THR A 15 -10.62 -2.99 -8.57
CA THR A 15 -11.31 -2.62 -9.81
C THR A 15 -10.78 -3.39 -11.01
N ILE A 16 -9.46 -3.54 -11.13
CA ILE A 16 -8.83 -4.26 -12.24
C ILE A 16 -9.14 -5.76 -12.17
N LEU A 17 -9.08 -6.36 -10.98
CA LEU A 17 -9.35 -7.79 -10.79
C LEU A 17 -10.80 -8.11 -11.09
N VAL A 18 -11.74 -7.32 -10.59
CA VAL A 18 -13.18 -7.51 -10.86
C VAL A 18 -13.47 -7.38 -12.35
N LEU A 19 -12.93 -6.37 -13.02
CA LEU A 19 -13.14 -6.20 -14.47
C LEU A 19 -12.53 -7.36 -15.27
N ALA A 20 -11.32 -7.79 -14.91
CA ALA A 20 -10.67 -8.90 -15.60
C ALA A 20 -11.46 -10.21 -15.46
N GLU A 21 -11.99 -10.48 -14.26
CA GLU A 21 -12.81 -11.66 -14.02
C GLU A 21 -14.15 -11.60 -14.80
N GLN A 22 -14.83 -10.47 -14.81
CA GLN A 22 -16.05 -10.28 -15.60
C GLN A 22 -15.81 -10.49 -17.10
N LEU A 23 -14.69 -9.98 -17.63
CA LEU A 23 -14.34 -10.18 -19.04
C LEU A 23 -13.97 -11.63 -19.32
N ARG A 24 -13.25 -12.29 -18.42
CA ARG A 24 -12.92 -13.71 -18.50
C ARG A 24 -14.21 -14.56 -18.55
N GLU A 25 -15.10 -14.37 -17.59
CA GLU A 25 -16.36 -15.12 -17.54
C GLU A 25 -17.20 -14.95 -18.83
N LYS A 26 -17.25 -13.72 -19.32
CA LYS A 26 -18.05 -13.39 -20.52
C LYS A 26 -17.46 -13.93 -21.82
N HIS A 27 -16.15 -13.86 -21.99
CA HIS A 27 -15.52 -14.13 -23.30
C HIS A 27 -14.66 -15.39 -23.31
N PHE A 28 -14.18 -15.83 -22.14
CA PHE A 28 -13.24 -16.95 -22.00
C PHE A 28 -13.59 -17.83 -20.80
N PRO A 29 -14.80 -18.39 -20.71
CA PRO A 29 -15.30 -19.06 -19.49
C PRO A 29 -14.47 -20.27 -19.05
N HIS A 30 -13.72 -20.87 -19.98
CA HIS A 30 -12.87 -22.04 -19.69
C HIS A 30 -11.42 -21.65 -19.35
N MET A 31 -11.08 -20.37 -19.40
CA MET A 31 -9.74 -19.91 -19.06
C MET A 31 -9.58 -19.83 -17.54
N GLU A 32 -8.55 -20.46 -17.00
CA GLU A 32 -8.18 -20.28 -15.61
C GLU A 32 -7.63 -18.86 -15.40
N PHE A 33 -8.01 -18.24 -14.30
CA PHE A 33 -7.58 -16.90 -13.94
C PHE A 33 -6.97 -16.89 -12.53
N THR A 34 -5.72 -16.49 -12.46
CA THR A 34 -4.99 -16.33 -11.21
C THR A 34 -4.39 -14.93 -11.15
N SER A 35 -4.37 -14.31 -9.99
CA SER A 35 -3.71 -13.01 -9.77
C SER A 35 -2.69 -13.07 -8.65
N LEU A 36 -1.61 -12.30 -8.81
CA LEU A 36 -0.66 -12.08 -7.73
C LEU A 36 -1.33 -11.24 -6.63
N PRO A 37 -1.28 -11.67 -5.35
CA PRO A 37 -1.75 -10.86 -4.22
C PRO A 37 -0.87 -9.62 -4.01
N ALA A 38 -1.31 -8.72 -3.11
CA ALA A 38 -0.49 -7.60 -2.67
C ALA A 38 0.84 -8.09 -2.09
N PHE A 39 1.95 -7.47 -2.51
CA PHE A 39 3.32 -7.88 -2.17
C PHE A 39 4.11 -6.81 -1.43
N TYR A 40 3.41 -5.90 -0.78
CA TYR A 40 3.93 -4.73 -0.07
C TYR A 40 5.02 -5.02 0.96
N ASN A 41 5.05 -6.22 1.51
CA ASN A 41 6.02 -6.67 2.51
C ASN A 41 6.86 -7.88 2.05
N HIS A 42 6.81 -8.22 0.74
CA HIS A 42 7.60 -9.34 0.21
C HIS A 42 9.09 -9.02 0.34
N PRO A 43 9.92 -9.95 0.87
CA PRO A 43 11.33 -9.68 1.13
C PRO A 43 12.11 -9.17 -0.08
N ASP A 44 11.89 -9.75 -1.26
CA ASP A 44 12.57 -9.30 -2.48
C ASP A 44 12.13 -7.91 -2.94
N TYR A 45 10.85 -7.57 -2.78
CA TYR A 45 10.36 -6.22 -3.06
C TYR A 45 11.02 -5.20 -2.13
N ILE A 46 11.06 -5.48 -0.83
CA ILE A 46 11.71 -4.62 0.18
C ILE A 46 13.20 -4.47 -0.12
N ARG A 47 13.89 -5.55 -0.44
CA ARG A 47 15.32 -5.54 -0.81
C ARG A 47 15.58 -4.68 -2.04
N VAL A 48 14.82 -4.86 -3.12
CA VAL A 48 15.00 -4.11 -4.36
C VAL A 48 14.72 -2.63 -4.14
N LEU A 49 13.64 -2.30 -3.42
CA LEU A 49 13.31 -0.92 -3.09
C LEU A 49 14.38 -0.28 -2.19
N GLY A 50 14.83 -0.99 -1.16
CA GLY A 50 15.90 -0.54 -0.28
C GLY A 50 17.21 -0.28 -1.02
N ASN A 51 17.63 -1.20 -1.89
CA ASN A 51 18.83 -1.02 -2.71
C ASN A 51 18.72 0.21 -3.61
N SER A 52 17.57 0.42 -4.25
CA SER A 52 17.33 1.60 -5.08
C SER A 52 17.43 2.91 -4.30
N ILE A 53 16.90 2.94 -3.07
CA ILE A 53 17.03 4.10 -2.17
C ILE A 53 18.49 4.29 -1.77
N GLN A 54 19.19 3.24 -1.36
CA GLN A 54 20.60 3.30 -0.97
C GLN A 54 21.47 3.83 -2.10
N GLU A 55 21.27 3.36 -3.33
CA GLU A 55 21.97 3.84 -4.52
C GLU A 55 21.67 5.33 -4.77
N ALA A 56 20.39 5.74 -4.68
CA ALA A 56 19.98 7.12 -4.86
C ALA A 56 20.57 8.09 -3.81
N LEU A 57 20.87 7.60 -2.62
CA LEU A 57 21.45 8.38 -1.50
C LEU A 57 22.98 8.36 -1.51
N GLN A 58 23.64 7.51 -2.30
CA GLN A 58 25.09 7.37 -2.31
C GLN A 58 25.79 8.70 -2.58
N GLY A 59 26.73 9.06 -1.70
CA GLY A 59 27.49 10.31 -1.80
C GLY A 59 26.71 11.59 -1.48
N LYS A 60 25.44 11.48 -1.09
CA LYS A 60 24.58 12.62 -0.73
C LYS A 60 24.48 12.78 0.78
N LYS A 61 24.45 14.04 1.24
CA LYS A 61 24.06 14.37 2.62
C LYS A 61 22.54 14.44 2.67
N TRP A 62 21.94 13.75 3.60
CA TRP A 62 20.51 13.78 3.86
C TRP A 62 20.26 13.73 5.38
N GLU A 63 19.17 14.28 5.82
CA GLU A 63 18.77 14.32 7.23
C GLU A 63 17.52 13.49 7.50
N HIS A 64 16.64 13.39 6.49
CA HIS A 64 15.35 12.73 6.63
C HIS A 64 14.89 12.09 5.31
N ILE A 65 14.27 10.93 5.39
CA ILE A 65 13.65 10.25 4.25
C ILE A 65 12.14 10.31 4.39
N LEU A 66 11.47 10.91 3.41
CA LEU A 66 10.02 10.95 3.33
C LEU A 66 9.53 9.85 2.39
N PHE A 67 8.84 8.84 2.93
CA PHE A 67 8.12 7.83 2.15
C PHE A 67 6.77 8.41 1.73
N SER A 68 6.65 8.78 0.47
CA SER A 68 5.48 9.46 -0.06
C SER A 68 4.61 8.52 -0.89
N TYR A 69 3.41 8.23 -0.40
CA TYR A 69 2.42 7.37 -1.06
C TYR A 69 1.28 8.19 -1.66
N HIS A 70 0.58 7.60 -2.61
CA HIS A 70 -0.63 8.21 -3.13
C HIS A 70 -1.74 8.17 -2.08
N GLY A 71 -2.38 9.32 -1.82
CA GLY A 71 -3.51 9.38 -0.91
C GLY A 71 -4.76 8.74 -1.51
N VAL A 72 -5.54 8.05 -0.67
CA VAL A 72 -6.84 7.49 -1.05
C VAL A 72 -7.95 8.06 -0.17
N PRO A 73 -9.21 8.11 -0.66
CA PRO A 73 -10.33 8.54 0.16
C PRO A 73 -10.50 7.66 1.40
N ASN A 74 -10.71 8.25 2.57
CA ASN A 74 -10.93 7.52 3.82
C ASN A 74 -12.07 6.50 3.73
N ARG A 75 -13.09 6.80 2.91
CA ARG A 75 -14.19 5.85 2.65
C ARG A 75 -13.72 4.54 2.01
N HIS A 76 -12.65 4.56 1.19
CA HIS A 76 -12.09 3.35 0.59
C HIS A 76 -11.43 2.48 1.65
N ILE A 77 -10.67 3.10 2.58
CA ILE A 77 -10.06 2.36 3.70
C ILE A 77 -11.14 1.70 4.57
N ARG A 78 -12.21 2.43 4.91
CA ARG A 78 -13.31 1.87 5.71
C ARG A 78 -14.05 0.75 4.99
N LYS A 79 -14.28 0.89 3.68
CA LYS A 79 -14.97 -0.14 2.89
C LYS A 79 -14.15 -1.42 2.73
N SER A 80 -12.83 -1.32 2.69
CA SER A 80 -11.95 -2.48 2.58
C SER A 80 -11.73 -3.19 3.93
N ASP A 81 -12.24 -2.66 5.04
CA ASP A 81 -12.21 -3.34 6.34
C ASP A 81 -13.23 -4.47 6.39
N ILE A 82 -12.76 -5.69 6.14
CA ILE A 82 -13.59 -6.90 6.15
C ILE A 82 -14.20 -7.21 7.51
N THR A 83 -13.65 -6.64 8.59
CA THR A 83 -14.18 -6.80 9.96
C THR A 83 -15.28 -5.78 10.28
N GLN A 84 -15.42 -4.72 9.47
CA GLN A 84 -16.34 -3.60 9.64
C GLN A 84 -16.22 -2.85 10.98
N SER A 85 -15.21 -3.14 11.77
CA SER A 85 -15.05 -2.62 13.14
C SER A 85 -13.63 -2.25 13.54
N HIS A 86 -12.61 -2.73 12.80
CA HIS A 86 -11.22 -2.53 13.15
C HIS A 86 -10.72 -1.12 12.83
N CYS A 87 -11.07 -0.60 11.66
CA CYS A 87 -10.53 0.68 11.17
C CYS A 87 -11.12 1.88 11.91
N LYS A 88 -10.34 2.48 12.81
CA LYS A 88 -10.70 3.71 13.57
C LYS A 88 -10.25 4.99 12.86
N MET A 89 -9.50 4.90 11.78
CA MET A 89 -8.90 6.05 11.07
C MET A 89 -7.93 6.90 11.92
N ASP A 90 -7.51 6.40 13.07
CA ASP A 90 -6.60 7.06 14.01
C ASP A 90 -5.11 6.76 13.74
N GLY A 91 -4.83 5.88 12.78
CA GLY A 91 -3.49 5.38 12.49
C GLY A 91 -3.01 4.27 13.42
N LYS A 92 -3.47 4.21 14.65
CA LYS A 92 -3.07 3.19 15.63
C LYS A 92 -3.58 1.80 15.24
N CYS A 93 -4.76 1.73 14.64
CA CYS A 93 -5.32 0.49 14.12
C CYS A 93 -4.43 -0.16 13.04
N CYS A 94 -3.57 0.59 12.35
CA CYS A 94 -2.63 0.04 11.38
C CYS A 94 -1.54 -0.83 12.00
N PHE A 95 -1.32 -0.71 13.32
CA PHE A 95 -0.29 -1.43 14.08
C PHE A 95 -0.87 -2.42 15.10
N THR A 96 -2.20 -2.54 15.13
CA THR A 96 -2.91 -3.51 15.98
C THR A 96 -3.33 -4.68 15.09
N ASP A 97 -2.87 -5.87 15.40
CA ASP A 97 -3.09 -7.06 14.56
C ASP A 97 -4.56 -7.32 14.23
N SER A 98 -4.83 -7.56 12.94
CA SER A 98 -6.20 -7.75 12.45
C SER A 98 -6.26 -8.34 11.04
N PRO A 99 -7.26 -9.19 10.73
CA PRO A 99 -7.55 -9.63 9.38
C PRO A 99 -7.85 -8.49 8.40
N ALA A 100 -8.28 -7.33 8.89
CA ALA A 100 -8.51 -6.13 8.07
C ALA A 100 -7.26 -5.67 7.29
N HIS A 101 -6.07 -5.99 7.79
CA HIS A 101 -4.80 -5.60 7.18
C HIS A 101 -4.57 -6.20 5.79
N THR A 102 -5.21 -7.33 5.49
CA THR A 102 -5.16 -7.97 4.16
C THR A 102 -5.57 -7.00 3.04
N TYR A 103 -6.49 -6.08 3.32
CA TYR A 103 -7.03 -5.13 2.35
C TYR A 103 -6.88 -3.66 2.77
N CYS A 104 -6.16 -3.38 3.86
CA CYS A 104 -5.97 -2.03 4.35
C CYS A 104 -4.77 -1.36 3.66
N TYR A 105 -5.03 -0.50 2.68
CA TYR A 105 -4.01 0.26 1.96
C TYR A 105 -3.05 1.00 2.89
N ARG A 106 -3.59 1.72 3.91
CA ARG A 106 -2.76 2.50 4.84
C ARG A 106 -1.80 1.60 5.61
N HIS A 107 -2.31 0.51 6.22
CA HIS A 107 -1.45 -0.46 6.90
C HIS A 107 -0.33 -0.96 5.99
N GLN A 108 -0.66 -1.32 4.75
CA GLN A 108 0.32 -1.87 3.81
C GLN A 108 1.39 -0.84 3.41
N CYS A 109 1.03 0.44 3.27
CA CYS A 109 2.00 1.51 3.07
C CYS A 109 2.92 1.68 4.29
N GLU A 110 2.35 1.73 5.50
CA GLU A 110 3.13 1.85 6.74
C GLU A 110 4.09 0.66 6.90
N MET A 111 3.63 -0.56 6.62
CA MET A 111 4.48 -1.75 6.70
C MET A 111 5.58 -1.75 5.64
N THR A 112 5.32 -1.26 4.40
CA THR A 112 6.39 -1.06 3.42
C THR A 112 7.45 -0.10 3.94
N THR A 113 7.03 1.04 4.51
CA THR A 113 7.95 2.03 5.10
C THR A 113 8.81 1.40 6.19
N ILE A 114 8.18 0.72 7.16
CA ILE A 114 8.88 0.10 8.28
C ILE A 114 9.89 -0.94 7.78
N LYS A 115 9.46 -1.84 6.89
CA LYS A 115 10.33 -2.90 6.36
C LYS A 115 11.52 -2.36 5.56
N VAL A 116 11.32 -1.30 4.79
CA VAL A 116 12.42 -0.64 4.08
C VAL A 116 13.33 0.11 5.06
N ALA A 117 12.77 0.77 6.07
CA ALA A 117 13.56 1.44 7.11
C ALA A 117 14.41 0.44 7.91
N GLU A 118 13.84 -0.73 8.27
CA GLU A 118 14.57 -1.86 8.89
C GLU A 118 15.70 -2.34 7.97
N TYR A 119 15.42 -2.55 6.68
CA TYR A 119 16.40 -3.01 5.70
C TYR A 119 17.58 -2.04 5.52
N LEU A 120 17.29 -0.74 5.57
CA LEU A 120 18.28 0.34 5.44
C LEU A 120 18.92 0.74 6.78
N GLU A 121 18.55 0.10 7.89
CA GLU A 121 19.01 0.40 9.25
C GLU A 121 18.82 1.88 9.63
N LEU A 122 17.69 2.47 9.19
CA LEU A 122 17.36 3.87 9.47
C LEU A 122 17.07 4.07 10.95
N LYS A 123 17.58 5.17 11.51
CA LYS A 123 17.29 5.54 12.90
C LYS A 123 15.85 6.01 13.04
N GLU A 124 15.23 5.70 14.16
CA GLU A 124 13.94 6.28 14.53
C GLU A 124 13.98 7.82 14.46
N GLY A 125 12.95 8.42 13.87
CA GLY A 125 12.88 9.86 13.63
C GLY A 125 13.60 10.36 12.37
N SER A 126 14.43 9.53 11.70
CA SER A 126 15.08 9.94 10.44
C SER A 126 14.24 9.61 9.20
N TYR A 127 13.03 9.11 9.37
CA TYR A 127 12.09 8.85 8.28
C TYR A 127 10.64 9.05 8.72
N SER A 128 9.76 9.24 7.74
CA SER A 128 8.31 9.36 7.97
C SER A 128 7.50 8.92 6.76
N THR A 129 6.22 8.61 6.97
CA THR A 129 5.26 8.30 5.93
C THR A 129 4.38 9.51 5.65
N SER A 130 4.08 9.77 4.38
CA SER A 130 3.17 10.82 3.93
C SER A 130 2.25 10.32 2.83
N PHE A 131 1.05 10.89 2.73
CA PHE A 131 0.08 10.61 1.69
C PHE A 131 -0.25 11.86 0.91
N GLN A 132 0.04 11.86 -0.39
CA GLN A 132 -0.11 12.99 -1.30
C GLN A 132 -1.31 12.84 -2.27
N SER A 133 -1.49 13.84 -3.11
CA SER A 133 -2.45 13.81 -4.23
C SER A 133 -3.92 13.78 -3.81
N ARG A 134 -4.34 14.79 -3.06
CA ARG A 134 -5.76 15.03 -2.82
C ARG A 134 -6.44 15.51 -4.10
N VAL A 135 -7.25 14.65 -4.71
CA VAL A 135 -7.90 14.93 -6.00
C VAL A 135 -9.24 15.68 -5.84
N SER A 136 -9.83 15.67 -4.66
CA SER A 136 -11.16 16.29 -4.44
C SER A 136 -11.20 17.12 -3.17
N ILE A 137 -11.85 18.28 -3.25
CA ILE A 137 -12.20 19.12 -2.10
C ILE A 137 -13.33 18.46 -1.30
N LEU A 138 -14.15 17.63 -1.95
CA LEU A 138 -15.27 16.92 -1.35
C LEU A 138 -14.77 15.56 -0.82
N GLY A 139 -14.83 15.39 0.49
CA GLY A 139 -14.50 14.15 1.17
C GLY A 139 -13.15 14.16 1.92
N SER A 140 -13.06 13.28 2.87
CA SER A 140 -11.88 13.07 3.71
C SER A 140 -10.92 12.08 3.04
N TRP A 141 -9.64 12.44 2.95
CA TRP A 141 -8.56 11.65 2.37
C TRP A 141 -7.52 11.31 3.44
N LEU A 142 -6.70 10.29 3.19
CA LEU A 142 -5.52 10.10 3.99
C LEU A 142 -4.67 11.37 3.95
N LYS A 143 -4.26 11.82 5.12
CA LYS A 143 -3.44 13.03 5.28
C LYS A 143 -1.98 12.65 5.46
N PRO A 144 -1.07 13.58 5.13
CA PRO A 144 0.33 13.48 5.52
C PRO A 144 0.50 13.25 7.01
#